data_55ff64810c172b2624ae44dbfbf7220e
#
_entry.id   55ff64810c172b2624ae44dbfbf7220e
#
_cell.length_a   1.000
_cell.length_b   1.000
_cell.length_c   1.000
_cell.angle_alpha   90.00
_cell.angle_beta   90.00
_cell.angle_gamma   90.00
#
_symmetry.space_group_name_H-M   'P 1'
#
loop_
_entity.id
_entity.type
_entity.pdbx_description
1 polymer ?
#
loop_
_entity_poly.entity_id
_entity_poly.type
_entity_poly.pdbx_seq_one_letter_code
_entity_poly.pdbx_strand_id
1 'polypeptide(L)'
;MKKVHFETTKGEMVAELFDDDAPGTVDNFVGLAAGTKEWVDPKTRDKVKRPFYDGLSFHRVIPNFVIQGGCPLGNGTGGPGYHIKCETQGKQQVHKRGSLSMAHAGKDTGGSQFFICHSPQPHLDKKHTVFGQVTSGLEVIDKIQPGDKMTRVWVEP
;
A
#
# COMPACT_ATOMS: atom_id res chain seq x y z
N MET A 1 -1.18 2.22 17.55
CA MET A 1 -1.01 1.96 16.11
C MET A 1 -1.20 3.24 15.32
N LYS A 2 -0.42 3.40 14.27
CA LYS A 2 -0.56 4.55 13.36
C LYS A 2 -1.80 4.35 12.48
N LYS A 3 -2.41 5.46 12.07
CA LYS A 3 -3.54 5.44 11.15
C LYS A 3 -3.19 6.21 9.89
N VAL A 4 -3.59 5.66 8.75
CA VAL A 4 -3.40 6.28 7.44
C VAL A 4 -4.76 6.55 6.81
N HIS A 5 -4.88 7.71 6.17
CA HIS A 5 -6.06 8.13 5.43
C HIS A 5 -5.77 8.09 3.94
N PHE A 6 -6.61 7.38 3.21
CA PHE A 6 -6.58 7.34 1.74
C PHE A 6 -7.77 8.15 1.23
N GLU A 7 -7.52 9.36 0.76
CA GLU A 7 -8.55 10.16 0.09
C GLU A 7 -8.53 9.77 -1.39
N THR A 8 -9.59 9.16 -1.86
CA THR A 8 -9.65 8.64 -3.23
C THR A 8 -10.77 9.30 -4.03
N THR A 9 -10.75 9.09 -5.34
CA THR A 9 -11.81 9.57 -6.23
C THR A 9 -13.18 8.92 -5.97
N LYS A 10 -13.23 7.86 -5.16
CA LYS A 10 -14.49 7.18 -4.79
C LYS A 10 -14.85 7.32 -3.31
N GLY A 11 -14.07 8.07 -2.52
CA GLY A 11 -14.29 8.27 -1.11
C GLY A 11 -13.06 8.04 -0.26
N GLU A 12 -13.21 8.17 1.05
CA GLU A 12 -12.10 8.03 1.99
C GLU A 12 -12.10 6.65 2.66
N MET A 13 -10.91 6.09 2.78
CA MET A 13 -10.67 4.90 3.60
C MET A 13 -9.68 5.25 4.69
N VAL A 14 -9.87 4.71 5.88
CA VAL A 14 -8.92 4.84 6.98
C VAL A 14 -8.46 3.45 7.38
N ALA A 15 -7.16 3.29 7.55
CA ALA A 15 -6.58 2.00 7.95
C ALA A 15 -5.69 2.18 9.17
N GLU A 16 -5.67 1.15 10.02
CA GLU A 16 -4.68 1.04 11.09
C GLU A 16 -3.47 0.29 10.56
N LEU A 17 -2.28 0.77 10.88
CA LEU A 17 -1.02 0.17 10.45
C LEU A 17 -0.45 -0.69 11.58
N PHE A 18 0.07 -1.87 11.22
CA PHE A 18 0.58 -2.85 12.16
C PHE A 18 2.08 -2.64 12.42
N ASP A 19 2.40 -1.53 13.08
CA ASP A 19 3.79 -1.15 13.35
C ASP A 19 4.54 -2.13 14.27
N ASP A 20 3.82 -2.88 15.12
CA ASP A 20 4.42 -3.94 15.95
C ASP A 20 4.69 -5.23 15.16
N ASP A 21 3.81 -5.56 14.22
CA ASP A 21 3.86 -6.82 13.49
C ASP A 21 4.77 -6.75 12.26
N ALA A 22 4.82 -5.60 11.60
CA ALA A 22 5.61 -5.36 10.40
C ALA A 22 6.29 -3.99 10.45
N PRO A 23 7.22 -3.78 11.40
CA PRO A 23 7.77 -2.45 11.67
C PRO A 23 8.53 -1.83 10.48
N GLY A 24 9.32 -2.62 9.77
CA GLY A 24 10.08 -2.11 8.62
C GLY A 24 9.18 -1.73 7.46
N THR A 25 8.13 -2.52 7.21
CA THR A 25 7.16 -2.24 6.15
C THR A 25 6.34 -1.00 6.47
N VAL A 26 5.89 -0.85 7.73
CA VAL A 26 5.14 0.33 8.16
C VAL A 26 6.01 1.57 8.11
N ASP A 27 7.27 1.51 8.59
CA ASP A 27 8.19 2.65 8.52
C ASP A 27 8.42 3.10 7.09
N ASN A 28 8.58 2.16 6.16
CA ASN A 28 8.73 2.45 4.74
C ASN A 28 7.48 3.16 4.18
N PHE A 29 6.32 2.58 4.43
CA PHE A 29 5.06 3.13 3.94
C PHE A 29 4.81 4.54 4.50
N VAL A 30 4.97 4.72 5.81
CA VAL A 30 4.76 6.01 6.48
C VAL A 30 5.73 7.06 5.96
N GLY A 31 7.01 6.70 5.81
CA GLY A 31 8.02 7.61 5.29
C GLY A 31 7.74 8.05 3.87
N LEU A 32 7.29 7.13 3.01
CA LEU A 32 6.90 7.46 1.64
C LEU A 32 5.64 8.33 1.62
N ALA A 33 4.62 7.97 2.39
CA ALA A 33 3.36 8.72 2.42
C ALA A 33 3.57 10.15 2.92
N ALA A 34 4.35 10.32 3.98
CA ALA A 34 4.62 11.64 4.57
C ALA A 34 5.63 12.47 3.78
N GLY A 35 6.41 11.84 2.91
CA GLY A 35 7.46 12.52 2.17
C GLY A 35 8.73 12.74 2.96
N THR A 36 8.92 12.04 4.06
CA THR A 36 10.12 12.15 4.91
C THR A 36 11.23 11.18 4.53
N LYS A 37 10.89 10.17 3.73
CA LYS A 37 11.85 9.19 3.23
C LYS A 37 12.26 9.53 1.81
N GLU A 38 13.57 9.46 1.55
CA GLU A 38 14.11 9.66 0.21
C GLU A 38 13.73 8.49 -0.71
N TRP A 39 13.37 8.81 -1.94
CA TRP A 39 13.09 7.83 -2.97
C TRP A 39 13.58 8.36 -4.32
N VAL A 40 13.70 7.47 -5.30
CA VAL A 40 14.15 7.84 -6.65
C VAL A 40 12.94 7.93 -7.56
N ASP A 41 12.71 9.09 -8.16
CA ASP A 41 11.63 9.29 -9.12
C ASP A 41 12.01 8.57 -10.42
N PRO A 42 11.26 7.53 -10.84
CA PRO A 42 11.61 6.77 -12.04
C PRO A 42 11.47 7.58 -13.35
N LYS A 43 10.74 8.70 -13.29
CA LYS A 43 10.56 9.56 -14.48
C LYS A 43 11.76 10.48 -14.71
N THR A 44 12.36 10.99 -13.63
CA THR A 44 13.48 11.94 -13.70
C THR A 44 14.80 11.33 -13.28
N ARG A 45 14.76 10.20 -12.55
CA ARG A 45 15.92 9.54 -11.93
C ARG A 45 16.57 10.34 -10.81
N ASP A 46 15.90 11.38 -10.34
CA ASP A 46 16.37 12.20 -9.23
C ASP A 46 15.96 11.59 -7.89
N LYS A 47 16.82 11.80 -6.87
CA LYS A 47 16.48 11.51 -5.49
C LYS A 47 15.63 12.63 -4.95
N VAL A 48 14.48 12.32 -4.39
CA VAL A 48 13.51 13.30 -3.91
C VAL A 48 13.00 12.92 -2.52
N LYS A 49 12.53 13.92 -1.77
CA LYS A 49 11.82 13.76 -0.50
C LYS A 49 10.52 14.55 -0.60
N ARG A 50 9.46 13.89 -1.01
CA ARG A 50 8.12 14.47 -1.09
C ARG A 50 7.10 13.35 -0.97
N PRO A 51 5.83 13.63 -0.64
CA PRO A 51 4.81 12.60 -0.54
C PRO A 51 4.76 11.75 -1.82
N PHE A 52 4.88 10.43 -1.63
CA PHE A 52 5.03 9.49 -2.75
C PHE A 52 3.69 9.12 -3.38
N TYR A 53 2.67 8.88 -2.55
CA TYR A 53 1.41 8.27 -3.01
C TYR A 53 0.39 9.25 -3.55
N ASP A 54 0.53 10.54 -3.26
CA ASP A 54 -0.44 11.55 -3.69
C ASP A 54 -0.54 11.58 -5.22
N GLY A 55 -1.76 11.41 -5.72
CA GLY A 55 -2.03 11.41 -7.16
C GLY A 55 -1.79 10.09 -7.88
N LEU A 56 -1.32 9.05 -7.19
CA LEU A 56 -1.11 7.74 -7.80
C LEU A 56 -2.43 6.98 -7.93
N SER A 57 -2.51 6.11 -8.93
CA SER A 57 -3.74 5.37 -9.24
C SER A 57 -3.74 3.95 -8.69
N PHE A 58 -4.94 3.38 -8.59
CA PHE A 58 -5.13 1.94 -8.48
C PHE A 58 -5.10 1.37 -9.90
N HIS A 59 -3.94 0.94 -10.34
CA HIS A 59 -3.74 0.50 -11.73
C HIS A 59 -4.24 -0.93 -11.99
N ARG A 60 -4.46 -1.71 -10.92
CA ARG A 60 -4.92 -3.09 -11.04
C ARG A 60 -6.05 -3.31 -10.05
N VAL A 61 -7.24 -3.62 -10.57
CA VAL A 61 -8.42 -3.88 -9.74
C VAL A 61 -9.05 -5.16 -10.24
N ILE A 62 -9.14 -6.15 -9.36
CA ILE A 62 -9.75 -7.44 -9.68
C ILE A 62 -10.85 -7.70 -8.66
N PRO A 63 -12.14 -7.69 -9.08
CA PRO A 63 -13.27 -7.93 -8.18
C PRO A 63 -13.11 -9.25 -7.40
N ASN A 64 -13.49 -9.23 -6.13
CA ASN A 64 -13.38 -10.36 -5.21
C ASN A 64 -11.95 -10.81 -4.92
N PHE A 65 -10.96 -10.04 -5.34
CA PHE A 65 -9.56 -10.30 -5.08
C PHE A 65 -8.91 -9.09 -4.42
N VAL A 66 -8.40 -8.13 -5.19
CA VAL A 66 -7.67 -6.99 -4.64
C VAL A 66 -7.88 -5.73 -5.45
N ILE A 67 -7.61 -4.57 -4.82
CA ILE A 67 -7.31 -3.31 -5.49
C ILE A 67 -5.84 -3.00 -5.21
N GLN A 68 -5.06 -2.75 -6.24
CA GLN A 68 -3.61 -2.57 -6.13
C GLN A 68 -3.20 -1.22 -6.69
N GLY A 69 -2.33 -0.52 -5.95
CA GLY A 69 -1.83 0.79 -6.36
C GLY A 69 -0.45 1.06 -5.79
N GLY A 70 -0.02 2.31 -5.89
CA GLY A 70 1.27 2.74 -5.36
C GLY A 70 2.44 2.59 -6.35
N CYS A 71 2.15 2.40 -7.64
CA CYS A 71 3.18 2.42 -8.68
C CYS A 71 3.37 3.86 -9.19
N PRO A 72 4.57 4.44 -9.09
CA PRO A 72 4.78 5.82 -9.55
C PRO A 72 4.65 6.00 -11.05
N LEU A 73 4.71 4.92 -11.83
CA LEU A 73 4.49 4.94 -13.28
C LEU A 73 3.05 4.57 -13.66
N GLY A 74 2.24 4.12 -12.70
CA GLY A 74 0.84 3.78 -12.93
C GLY A 74 0.59 2.52 -13.75
N ASN A 75 1.59 1.68 -13.95
CA ASN A 75 1.48 0.48 -14.79
C ASN A 75 1.99 -0.81 -14.13
N GLY A 76 2.38 -0.75 -12.87
CA GLY A 76 2.85 -1.92 -12.12
C GLY A 76 4.36 -2.17 -12.21
N THR A 77 5.10 -1.42 -13.02
CA THR A 77 6.53 -1.67 -13.23
C THR A 77 7.44 -0.76 -12.41
N GLY A 78 6.89 0.29 -11.78
CA GLY A 78 7.68 1.27 -11.04
C GLY A 78 7.70 1.01 -9.54
N GLY A 79 8.65 1.66 -8.87
CA GLY A 79 8.80 1.61 -7.43
C GLY A 79 9.65 2.78 -6.94
N PRO A 80 10.06 2.74 -5.65
CA PRO A 80 10.78 3.86 -5.04
C PRO A 80 12.30 3.83 -5.29
N GLY A 81 12.80 2.88 -6.06
CA GLY A 81 14.22 2.74 -6.35
C GLY A 81 14.98 1.86 -5.37
N TYR A 82 14.30 1.13 -4.52
CA TYR A 82 14.90 0.19 -3.56
C TYR A 82 13.90 -0.91 -3.22
N HIS A 83 14.33 -1.93 -2.51
CA HIS A 83 13.48 -3.03 -2.03
C HIS A 83 13.50 -3.10 -0.51
N ILE A 84 12.42 -3.66 0.06
CA ILE A 84 12.31 -3.93 1.49
C ILE A 84 12.10 -5.43 1.72
N LYS A 85 12.46 -5.87 2.93
CA LYS A 85 12.31 -7.29 3.30
C LYS A 85 10.87 -7.63 3.66
N CYS A 86 10.47 -8.86 3.38
CA CYS A 86 9.18 -9.39 3.85
C CYS A 86 9.19 -9.57 5.36
N GLU A 87 8.03 -9.30 5.98
CA GLU A 87 7.82 -9.45 7.43
C GLU A 87 6.56 -10.27 7.64
N THR A 88 6.64 -11.58 7.42
CA THR A 88 5.47 -12.47 7.37
C THR A 88 5.33 -13.39 8.57
N GLN A 89 6.09 -13.16 9.64
CA GLN A 89 6.14 -14.07 10.80
C GLN A 89 5.25 -13.66 11.97
N GLY A 90 4.68 -12.46 11.95
CA GLY A 90 3.88 -11.93 13.04
C GLY A 90 2.48 -12.53 13.12
N LYS A 91 1.75 -12.14 14.15
CA LYS A 91 0.43 -12.70 14.44
C LYS A 91 -0.68 -12.16 13.53
N GLN A 92 -0.45 -11.01 12.89
CA GLN A 92 -1.45 -10.35 12.04
C GLN A 92 -1.22 -10.62 10.55
N GLN A 93 -0.41 -11.61 10.21
CA GLN A 93 -0.06 -11.93 8.83
C GLN A 93 -1.12 -12.82 8.17
N VAL A 94 -2.37 -12.33 8.17
CA VAL A 94 -3.53 -13.00 7.57
C VAL A 94 -4.22 -12.03 6.63
N HIS A 95 -4.51 -12.48 5.41
CA HIS A 95 -5.19 -11.68 4.39
C HIS A 95 -6.70 -11.85 4.52
N LYS A 96 -7.38 -10.83 5.01
CA LYS A 96 -8.84 -10.78 5.13
C LYS A 96 -9.36 -9.52 4.43
N ARG A 97 -10.68 -9.37 4.34
CA ARG A 97 -11.25 -8.17 3.71
C ARG A 97 -10.71 -6.90 4.36
N GLY A 98 -10.19 -6.01 3.54
CA GLY A 98 -9.61 -4.75 3.99
C GLY A 98 -8.14 -4.82 4.42
N SER A 99 -7.50 -5.97 4.35
CA SER A 99 -6.08 -6.08 4.67
C SER A 99 -5.23 -5.28 3.67
N LEU A 100 -4.29 -4.50 4.20
CA LEU A 100 -3.24 -3.84 3.42
C LEU A 100 -2.03 -4.77 3.36
N SER A 101 -1.57 -5.08 2.18
CA SER A 101 -0.46 -6.01 1.99
C SER A 101 0.49 -5.52 0.89
N MET A 102 1.76 -5.85 1.02
CA MET A 102 2.78 -5.40 0.05
C MET A 102 2.78 -6.28 -1.20
N ALA A 103 2.64 -5.63 -2.35
CA ALA A 103 2.86 -6.28 -3.63
C ALA A 103 4.37 -6.43 -3.87
N HIS A 104 4.78 -7.53 -4.50
CA HIS A 104 6.16 -7.77 -4.89
C HIS A 104 6.26 -8.84 -5.98
N ALA A 105 7.45 -8.95 -6.57
CA ALA A 105 7.75 -9.92 -7.62
C ALA A 105 8.57 -11.11 -7.10
N GLY A 106 8.44 -11.42 -5.81
CA GLY A 106 9.16 -12.47 -5.13
C GLY A 106 9.60 -12.02 -3.75
N LYS A 107 10.23 -12.92 -2.99
CA LYS A 107 10.65 -12.63 -1.62
C LYS A 107 11.61 -11.43 -1.58
N ASP A 108 11.35 -10.50 -0.65
CA ASP A 108 12.20 -9.34 -0.37
C ASP A 108 12.36 -8.38 -1.57
N THR A 109 11.33 -8.30 -2.44
CA THR A 109 11.33 -7.38 -3.58
C THR A 109 10.25 -6.30 -3.50
N GLY A 110 9.58 -6.15 -2.35
CA GLY A 110 8.60 -5.10 -2.14
C GLY A 110 9.25 -3.72 -2.16
N GLY A 111 8.46 -2.70 -2.47
CA GLY A 111 8.93 -1.31 -2.50
C GLY A 111 7.84 -0.34 -2.10
N SER A 112 7.02 0.07 -3.06
CA SER A 112 5.94 1.02 -2.82
C SER A 112 4.54 0.49 -3.13
N GLN A 113 4.44 -0.46 -4.05
CA GLN A 113 3.13 -0.99 -4.45
C GLN A 113 2.52 -1.83 -3.35
N PHE A 114 1.24 -1.65 -3.14
CA PHE A 114 0.47 -2.40 -2.15
C PHE A 114 -0.90 -2.74 -2.72
N PHE A 115 -1.58 -3.67 -2.06
CA PHE A 115 -2.96 -3.99 -2.40
C PHE A 115 -3.82 -4.04 -1.15
N ILE A 116 -5.11 -3.84 -1.36
CA ILE A 116 -6.14 -3.96 -0.32
C ILE A 116 -7.06 -5.09 -0.76
N CYS A 117 -7.29 -6.05 0.13
CA CYS A 117 -8.09 -7.23 -0.21
C CYS A 117 -9.59 -6.92 -0.25
N HIS A 118 -10.26 -7.32 -1.33
CA HIS A 118 -11.73 -7.29 -1.43
C HIS A 118 -12.38 -8.30 -0.48
N SER A 119 -11.76 -9.47 -0.38
CA SER A 119 -12.25 -10.61 0.38
C SER A 119 -11.05 -11.38 0.93
N PRO A 120 -11.26 -12.34 1.85
CA PRO A 120 -10.16 -13.14 2.36
C PRO A 120 -9.37 -13.85 1.25
N GLN A 121 -8.05 -13.77 1.33
CA GLN A 121 -7.13 -14.36 0.35
C GLN A 121 -6.09 -15.22 1.08
N PRO A 122 -6.47 -16.36 1.64
CA PRO A 122 -5.55 -17.16 2.46
C PRO A 122 -4.35 -17.71 1.72
N HIS A 123 -4.43 -17.85 0.39
CA HIS A 123 -3.29 -18.31 -0.42
C HIS A 123 -2.13 -17.31 -0.45
N LEU A 124 -2.36 -16.06 -0.04
CA LEU A 124 -1.33 -15.03 0.04
C LEU A 124 -0.64 -14.98 1.40
N ASP A 125 -1.19 -15.68 2.40
CA ASP A 125 -0.64 -15.68 3.75
C ASP A 125 0.80 -16.19 3.75
N LYS A 126 1.68 -15.51 4.51
CA LYS A 126 3.11 -15.79 4.63
C LYS A 126 3.92 -15.58 3.35
N LYS A 127 3.29 -15.12 2.28
CA LYS A 127 3.98 -14.76 1.03
C LYS A 127 4.11 -13.26 0.86
N HIS A 128 3.08 -12.52 1.27
CA HIS A 128 3.06 -11.07 1.22
C HIS A 128 2.92 -10.52 2.63
N THR A 129 3.59 -9.41 2.92
CA THR A 129 3.55 -8.78 4.23
C THR A 129 2.25 -7.99 4.41
N VAL A 130 1.42 -8.41 5.36
CA VAL A 130 0.24 -7.66 5.78
C VAL A 130 0.70 -6.59 6.77
N PHE A 131 0.47 -5.31 6.44
CA PHE A 131 0.97 -4.22 7.28
C PHE A 131 -0.13 -3.29 7.79
N GLY A 132 -1.38 -3.58 7.50
CA GLY A 132 -2.49 -2.77 7.99
C GLY A 132 -3.86 -3.38 7.70
N GLN A 133 -4.89 -2.70 8.19
CA GLN A 133 -6.29 -3.10 8.04
C GLN A 133 -7.16 -1.86 7.89
N VAL A 134 -7.97 -1.83 6.84
CA VAL A 134 -8.98 -0.78 6.67
C VAL A 134 -10.05 -0.97 7.74
N THR A 135 -10.28 0.07 8.54
CA THR A 135 -11.25 0.08 9.62
C THR A 135 -12.46 0.96 9.34
N SER A 136 -12.33 1.89 8.40
CA SER A 136 -13.40 2.80 7.98
C SER A 136 -13.37 2.95 6.47
N GLY A 137 -14.53 2.95 5.83
CA GLY A 137 -14.62 3.09 4.39
C GLY A 137 -14.43 1.78 3.64
N LEU A 138 -14.73 0.64 4.25
CA LEU A 138 -14.65 -0.66 3.57
C LEU A 138 -15.45 -0.71 2.29
N GLU A 139 -16.59 -0.03 2.24
CA GLU A 139 -17.45 0.05 1.05
C GLU A 139 -16.77 0.76 -0.12
N VAL A 140 -15.77 1.61 0.14
CA VAL A 140 -15.01 2.30 -0.92
C VAL A 140 -14.21 1.30 -1.73
N ILE A 141 -13.73 0.22 -1.10
CA ILE A 141 -13.00 -0.85 -1.82
C ILE A 141 -13.83 -1.36 -2.99
N ASP A 142 -15.13 -1.54 -2.78
CA ASP A 142 -16.03 -2.10 -3.79
C ASP A 142 -16.32 -1.10 -4.92
N LYS A 143 -16.09 0.19 -4.70
CA LYS A 143 -16.35 1.26 -5.67
C LYS A 143 -15.12 1.59 -6.54
N ILE A 144 -13.93 1.23 -6.10
CA ILE A 144 -12.70 1.54 -6.83
C ILE A 144 -12.69 0.80 -8.17
N GLN A 145 -12.37 1.54 -9.23
CA GLN A 145 -12.21 1.04 -10.59
C GLN A 145 -10.76 1.24 -11.04
N PRO A 146 -10.29 0.50 -12.04
CA PRO A 146 -8.95 0.75 -12.58
C PRO A 146 -8.81 2.19 -13.02
N GLY A 147 -7.73 2.85 -12.57
CA GLY A 147 -7.47 4.24 -12.86
C GLY A 147 -8.00 5.23 -11.83
N ASP A 148 -8.81 4.81 -10.87
CA ASP A 148 -9.18 5.68 -9.75
C ASP A 148 -7.92 6.08 -8.98
N LYS A 149 -7.90 7.29 -8.44
CA LYS A 149 -6.69 7.86 -7.85
C LYS A 149 -6.80 7.98 -6.34
N MET A 150 -5.64 7.84 -5.70
CA MET A 150 -5.41 8.27 -4.34
C MET A 150 -5.04 9.76 -4.43
N THR A 151 -6.00 10.66 -4.20
CA THR A 151 -5.76 12.09 -4.32
C THR A 151 -4.83 12.60 -3.22
N ARG A 152 -4.92 11.97 -2.05
CA ARG A 152 -4.03 12.25 -0.92
C ARG A 152 -3.92 11.02 -0.04
N VAL A 153 -2.71 10.73 0.40
CA VAL A 153 -2.45 9.68 1.40
C VAL A 153 -1.67 10.31 2.54
N TRP A 154 -2.23 10.31 3.74
CA TRP A 154 -1.58 10.95 4.88
C TRP A 154 -1.75 10.15 6.16
N VAL A 155 -0.76 10.28 7.05
CA VAL A 155 -0.71 9.53 8.30
C VAL A 155 -0.99 10.49 9.44
N GLU A 156 -1.86 10.08 10.38
CA GLU A 156 -2.18 10.89 11.56
C GLU A 156 -0.94 11.08 12.43
N PRO A 157 -0.73 12.29 12.96
CA PRO A 157 0.40 12.58 13.84
C PRO A 157 0.37 11.82 15.15
#